data_b133e1b61db11d7db362ab55ca01e932
#
_entry.id   b133e1b61db11d7db362ab55ca01e932
#
_cell.length_a   1.000
_cell.length_b   1.000
_cell.length_c   1.000
_cell.angle_alpha   90.00
_cell.angle_beta   90.00
_cell.angle_gamma   90.00
#
_symmetry.space_group_name_H-M   'P 1'
#
loop_
_entity.id
_entity.type
_entity.pdbx_description
1 polymer ?
#
loop_
_entity_poly.entity_id
_entity_poly.type
_entity_poly.pdbx_seq_one_letter_code
_entity_poly.pdbx_strand_id
1 'polypeptide(L)'
;LNRDEIGDRAPSAVAVMPTAAIEQHGPHNPVGLDTMCCMAVARGAAEAAGEVDVIVSPPLHFGSSDHHRPFPGVLSLRSGTFSQVLYEVVESLALSGFRRILILNGHGGNILLIQQVARDFVLANPDARVAAAAYWDIARPRLEAVEAARPVNVPGHGGDFETALMLHLDSELVRSDLVPVKDADRDDPRT
;
A
#
# COMPACT_ATOMS: atom_id res chain seq x y z
N LEU A 1 5.89 -19.97 4.66
CA LEU A 1 6.56 -20.30 5.92
C LEU A 1 5.58 -20.97 6.86
N ASN A 2 6.04 -21.95 7.61
CA ASN A 2 5.30 -22.52 8.73
C ASN A 2 5.61 -21.77 10.04
N ARG A 3 4.97 -22.14 11.17
CA ARG A 3 5.11 -21.43 12.45
C ARG A 3 6.54 -21.47 13.00
N ASP A 4 7.24 -22.58 12.82
CA ASP A 4 8.58 -22.79 13.37
C ASP A 4 9.60 -21.97 12.58
N GLU A 5 9.49 -21.95 11.23
CA GLU A 5 10.28 -21.07 10.36
C GLU A 5 10.06 -19.58 10.65
N ILE A 6 8.83 -19.17 10.99
CA ILE A 6 8.54 -17.80 11.41
C ILE A 6 9.20 -17.51 12.76
N GLY A 7 9.04 -18.42 13.74
CA GLY A 7 9.60 -18.26 15.08
C GLY A 7 11.13 -18.11 15.07
N ASP A 8 11.82 -18.88 14.25
CA ASP A 8 13.27 -18.83 14.11
C ASP A 8 13.76 -17.54 13.45
N ARG A 9 13.01 -17.00 12.49
CA ARG A 9 13.42 -15.83 11.70
C ARG A 9 12.95 -14.49 12.29
N ALA A 10 11.79 -14.43 12.92
CA ALA A 10 11.15 -13.21 13.37
C ALA A 10 12.04 -12.27 14.21
N PRO A 11 12.91 -12.77 15.14
CA PRO A 11 13.75 -11.88 15.94
C PRO A 11 14.74 -11.06 15.11
N SER A 12 15.22 -11.57 13.99
CA SER A 12 16.22 -10.94 13.12
C SER A 12 15.64 -10.37 11.83
N ALA A 13 14.47 -10.83 11.38
CA ALA A 13 13.84 -10.38 10.15
C ALA A 13 13.14 -9.01 10.30
N VAL A 14 12.85 -8.40 9.16
CA VAL A 14 11.92 -7.28 9.03
C VAL A 14 10.59 -7.82 8.54
N ALA A 15 9.51 -7.63 9.31
CA ALA A 15 8.18 -7.88 8.80
C ALA A 15 7.73 -6.69 7.94
N VAL A 16 7.35 -6.95 6.69
CA VAL A 16 6.66 -5.96 5.86
C VAL A 16 5.19 -6.33 5.84
N MET A 17 4.35 -5.42 6.32
CA MET A 17 2.91 -5.54 6.34
C MET A 17 2.29 -4.62 5.30
N PRO A 18 1.88 -5.15 4.13
CA PRO A 18 1.19 -4.35 3.13
C PRO A 18 -0.22 -4.00 3.58
N THR A 19 -0.63 -2.75 3.37
CA THR A 19 -2.00 -2.27 3.59
C THR A 19 -2.44 -1.43 2.40
N ALA A 20 -3.70 -1.55 2.01
CA ALA A 20 -4.23 -0.97 0.78
C ALA A 20 -5.71 -0.63 0.92
N ALA A 21 -6.44 -0.51 -0.21
CA ALA A 21 -7.88 -0.41 -0.23
C ALA A 21 -8.47 -1.22 -1.40
N ILE A 22 -9.77 -1.42 -1.34
CA ILE A 22 -10.60 -1.89 -2.46
C ILE A 22 -11.50 -0.73 -2.84
N GLU A 23 -11.15 -0.05 -3.92
CA GLU A 23 -11.83 1.17 -4.36
C GLU A 23 -11.79 1.37 -5.87
N GLN A 24 -12.60 2.29 -6.37
CA GLN A 24 -12.60 2.62 -7.78
C GLN A 24 -11.29 3.31 -8.21
N HIS A 25 -10.79 3.04 -9.40
CA HIS A 25 -9.64 3.70 -10.05
C HIS A 25 -10.00 4.03 -11.51
N GLY A 26 -11.12 4.71 -11.69
CA GLY A 26 -11.71 4.95 -13.00
C GLY A 26 -12.38 3.71 -13.61
N PRO A 27 -12.92 3.81 -14.82
CA PRO A 27 -13.58 2.69 -15.49
C PRO A 27 -12.60 1.65 -16.04
N HIS A 28 -11.33 1.97 -16.11
CA HIS A 28 -10.30 1.18 -16.81
C HIS A 28 -9.45 0.31 -15.91
N ASN A 29 -9.32 0.63 -14.63
CA ASN A 29 -8.50 -0.12 -13.68
C ASN A 29 -9.36 -1.01 -12.76
N PRO A 30 -8.80 -2.13 -12.27
CA PRO A 30 -9.50 -2.98 -11.31
C PRO A 30 -9.60 -2.33 -9.94
N VAL A 31 -10.66 -2.62 -9.18
CA VAL A 31 -10.88 -2.08 -7.82
C VAL A 31 -9.85 -2.56 -6.80
N GLY A 32 -9.11 -3.62 -7.09
CA GLY A 32 -8.03 -4.16 -6.26
C GLY A 32 -6.64 -3.59 -6.56
N LEU A 33 -6.55 -2.54 -7.38
CA LEU A 33 -5.28 -1.95 -7.86
C LEU A 33 -4.31 -1.67 -6.72
N ASP A 34 -4.74 -0.97 -5.68
CA ASP A 34 -3.90 -0.61 -4.53
C ASP A 34 -3.21 -1.82 -3.91
N THR A 35 -3.98 -2.90 -3.71
CA THR A 35 -3.43 -4.13 -3.14
C THR A 35 -2.44 -4.79 -4.08
N MET A 36 -2.74 -4.84 -5.37
CA MET A 36 -1.88 -5.47 -6.37
C MET A 36 -0.55 -4.73 -6.49
N CYS A 37 -0.59 -3.41 -6.60
CA CYS A 37 0.60 -2.57 -6.66
C CYS A 37 1.43 -2.64 -5.38
N CYS A 38 0.80 -2.49 -4.22
CA CYS A 38 1.48 -2.55 -2.93
C CYS A 38 2.16 -3.90 -2.70
N MET A 39 1.49 -5.00 -3.01
CA MET A 39 2.05 -6.36 -2.89
C MET A 39 3.20 -6.60 -3.86
N ALA A 40 3.12 -6.11 -5.08
CA ALA A 40 4.19 -6.24 -6.06
C ALA A 40 5.45 -5.51 -5.58
N VAL A 41 5.28 -4.27 -5.08
CA VAL A 41 6.39 -3.49 -4.50
C VAL A 41 6.96 -4.18 -3.26
N ALA A 42 6.11 -4.68 -2.34
CA ALA A 42 6.57 -5.37 -1.14
C ALA A 42 7.40 -6.62 -1.47
N ARG A 43 6.96 -7.43 -2.43
CA ARG A 43 7.67 -8.65 -2.88
C ARG A 43 8.96 -8.30 -3.59
N GLY A 44 8.93 -7.37 -4.54
CA GLY A 44 10.14 -6.93 -5.25
C GLY A 44 11.18 -6.33 -4.31
N ALA A 45 10.74 -5.56 -3.30
CA ALA A 45 11.63 -5.03 -2.28
C ALA A 45 12.25 -6.14 -1.40
N ALA A 46 11.48 -7.16 -1.03
CA ALA A 46 11.99 -8.31 -0.28
C ALA A 46 13.01 -9.12 -1.09
N GLU A 47 12.76 -9.33 -2.38
CA GLU A 47 13.70 -10.01 -3.29
C GLU A 47 14.99 -9.22 -3.49
N ALA A 48 14.92 -7.88 -3.51
CA ALA A 48 16.06 -7.00 -3.69
C ALA A 48 16.80 -6.64 -2.38
N ALA A 49 16.33 -7.12 -1.23
CA ALA A 49 16.84 -6.73 0.09
C ALA A 49 18.26 -7.25 0.43
N GLY A 50 18.85 -8.10 -0.41
CA GLY A 50 20.19 -8.63 -0.23
C GLY A 50 20.33 -9.46 1.05
N GLU A 51 21.20 -9.04 1.97
CA GLU A 51 21.44 -9.76 3.23
C GLU A 51 20.37 -9.49 4.31
N VAL A 52 19.44 -8.56 4.08
CA VAL A 52 18.38 -8.27 5.03
C VAL A 52 17.28 -9.32 4.89
N ASP A 53 17.03 -10.06 5.96
CA ASP A 53 15.92 -11.01 5.99
C ASP A 53 14.59 -10.27 6.07
N VAL A 54 13.74 -10.45 5.04
CA VAL A 54 12.45 -9.78 4.92
C VAL A 54 11.33 -10.82 4.80
N ILE A 55 10.31 -10.68 5.63
CA ILE A 55 9.10 -11.50 5.59
C ILE A 55 7.91 -10.59 5.26
N VAL A 56 7.30 -10.82 4.11
CA VAL A 56 6.09 -10.10 3.68
C VAL A 56 4.86 -10.86 4.18
N SER A 57 4.04 -10.20 5.00
CA SER A 57 2.78 -10.77 5.48
C SER A 57 1.69 -10.74 4.40
N PRO A 58 0.58 -11.48 4.58
CA PRO A 58 -0.62 -11.23 3.81
C PRO A 58 -1.07 -9.75 3.96
N PRO A 59 -1.64 -9.15 2.91
CA PRO A 59 -2.03 -7.74 2.95
C PRO A 59 -3.34 -7.52 3.74
N LEU A 60 -3.46 -6.35 4.36
CA LEU A 60 -4.75 -5.82 4.79
C LEU A 60 -5.40 -5.11 3.60
N HIS A 61 -6.31 -5.82 2.92
CA HIS A 61 -6.97 -5.35 1.69
C HIS A 61 -7.95 -4.20 1.92
N PHE A 62 -8.61 -4.15 3.08
CA PHE A 62 -9.69 -3.21 3.36
C PHE A 62 -9.13 -2.00 4.09
N GLY A 63 -8.98 -0.90 3.36
CA GLY A 63 -8.53 0.39 3.88
C GLY A 63 -9.68 1.30 4.30
N SER A 64 -9.33 2.53 4.66
CA SER A 64 -10.25 3.63 4.91
C SER A 64 -10.45 4.44 3.62
N SER A 65 -11.46 4.05 2.83
CA SER A 65 -11.80 4.62 1.52
C SER A 65 -13.22 5.17 1.47
N ASP A 66 -13.68 5.79 2.54
CA ASP A 66 -15.06 6.30 2.66
C ASP A 66 -15.39 7.39 1.63
N HIS A 67 -14.38 8.12 1.17
CA HIS A 67 -14.51 9.16 0.15
C HIS A 67 -14.87 8.58 -1.25
N HIS A 68 -14.60 7.30 -1.49
CA HIS A 68 -14.99 6.61 -2.72
C HIS A 68 -16.31 5.82 -2.62
N ARG A 69 -16.98 5.80 -1.45
CA ARG A 69 -18.25 5.06 -1.25
C ARG A 69 -19.37 5.34 -2.26
N PRO A 70 -19.49 6.52 -2.89
CA PRO A 70 -20.49 6.73 -3.92
C PRO A 70 -20.33 5.85 -5.16
N PHE A 71 -19.15 5.23 -5.34
CA PHE A 71 -18.87 4.38 -6.49
C PHE A 71 -19.08 2.90 -6.16
N PRO A 72 -19.58 2.08 -7.11
CA PRO A 72 -19.71 0.64 -6.95
C PRO A 72 -18.34 -0.03 -6.76
N GLY A 73 -18.32 -1.15 -6.03
CA GLY A 73 -17.13 -1.98 -5.84
C GLY A 73 -16.21 -1.52 -4.69
N VAL A 74 -16.53 -0.43 -4.01
CA VAL A 74 -15.76 0.05 -2.85
C VAL A 74 -16.10 -0.77 -1.60
N LEU A 75 -15.06 -1.31 -0.94
CA LEU A 75 -15.16 -2.04 0.32
C LEU A 75 -14.31 -1.31 1.38
N SER A 76 -14.92 -0.38 2.09
CA SER A 76 -14.23 0.51 3.03
C SER A 76 -14.52 0.15 4.48
N LEU A 77 -13.49 0.18 5.32
CA LEU A 77 -13.60 0.26 6.76
C LEU A 77 -13.68 1.72 7.20
N ARG A 78 -14.40 1.99 8.28
CA ARG A 78 -14.31 3.29 8.95
C ARG A 78 -12.89 3.48 9.51
N SER A 79 -12.40 4.72 9.54
CA SER A 79 -11.03 5.03 9.98
C SER A 79 -10.69 4.43 11.35
N GLY A 80 -11.60 4.52 12.34
CA GLY A 80 -11.38 3.90 13.66
C GLY A 80 -11.29 2.38 13.61
N THR A 81 -12.15 1.72 12.80
CA THR A 81 -12.11 0.27 12.63
C THR A 81 -10.82 -0.16 11.93
N PHE A 82 -10.44 0.54 10.86
CA PHE A 82 -9.18 0.28 10.16
C PHE A 82 -7.97 0.40 11.10
N SER A 83 -7.89 1.49 11.88
CA SER A 83 -6.80 1.70 12.82
C SER A 83 -6.74 0.60 13.89
N GLN A 84 -7.90 0.15 14.39
CA GLN A 84 -7.96 -0.93 15.38
C GLN A 84 -7.48 -2.26 14.78
N VAL A 85 -7.99 -2.65 13.62
CA VAL A 85 -7.56 -3.87 12.91
C VAL A 85 -6.06 -3.84 12.62
N LEU A 86 -5.55 -2.71 12.11
CA LEU A 86 -4.13 -2.55 11.82
C LEU A 86 -3.27 -2.69 13.08
N TYR A 87 -3.69 -2.05 14.18
CA TYR A 87 -3.00 -2.15 15.47
C TYR A 87 -2.91 -3.61 15.95
N GLU A 88 -4.01 -4.35 15.93
CA GLU A 88 -4.07 -5.74 16.36
C GLU A 88 -3.22 -6.68 15.49
N VAL A 89 -3.14 -6.40 14.18
CA VAL A 89 -2.25 -7.17 13.28
C VAL A 89 -0.78 -6.85 13.56
N VAL A 90 -0.42 -5.58 13.78
CA VAL A 90 0.94 -5.18 14.17
C VAL A 90 1.32 -5.82 15.52
N GLU A 91 0.40 -5.83 16.48
CA GLU A 91 0.59 -6.51 17.77
C GLU A 91 0.84 -8.01 17.58
N SER A 92 0.06 -8.67 16.73
CA SER A 92 0.22 -10.10 16.43
C SER A 92 1.59 -10.41 15.80
N LEU A 93 2.11 -9.53 14.94
CA LEU A 93 3.46 -9.65 14.41
C LEU A 93 4.51 -9.49 15.52
N ALA A 94 4.35 -8.53 16.41
CA ALA A 94 5.27 -8.33 17.54
C ALA A 94 5.24 -9.51 18.53
N LEU A 95 4.06 -10.06 18.81
CA LEU A 95 3.90 -11.27 19.63
C LEU A 95 4.50 -12.51 18.97
N SER A 96 4.56 -12.56 17.63
CA SER A 96 5.24 -13.60 16.88
C SER A 96 6.78 -13.47 16.91
N GLY A 97 7.31 -12.43 17.56
CA GLY A 97 8.75 -12.22 17.75
C GLY A 97 9.38 -11.14 16.87
N PHE A 98 8.65 -10.55 15.92
CA PHE A 98 9.19 -9.47 15.09
C PHE A 98 9.48 -8.22 15.92
N ARG A 99 10.70 -7.71 15.79
CA ARG A 99 11.16 -6.46 16.45
C ARG A 99 11.20 -5.28 15.48
N ARG A 100 11.13 -5.53 14.19
CA ARG A 100 11.18 -4.54 13.11
C ARG A 100 10.00 -4.79 12.18
N ILE A 101 9.09 -3.83 12.12
CA ILE A 101 7.86 -3.92 11.32
C ILE A 101 7.76 -2.68 10.43
N LEU A 102 7.56 -2.87 9.13
CA LEU A 102 7.24 -1.82 8.18
C LEU A 102 5.78 -1.98 7.73
N ILE A 103 4.95 -1.02 8.05
CA ILE A 103 3.61 -0.88 7.47
C ILE A 103 3.81 -0.20 6.12
N LEU A 104 3.70 -0.97 5.03
CA LEU A 104 3.84 -0.48 3.67
C LEU A 104 2.45 -0.19 3.11
N ASN A 105 2.19 1.06 2.75
CA ASN A 105 0.86 1.47 2.33
C ASN A 105 0.77 1.71 0.82
N GLY A 106 -0.34 1.26 0.23
CA GLY A 106 -0.70 1.45 -1.17
C GLY A 106 -1.95 2.32 -1.38
N HIS A 107 -2.48 3.01 -0.33
CA HIS A 107 -3.71 3.80 -0.44
C HIS A 107 -3.60 5.16 0.26
N GLY A 108 -3.93 6.24 -0.45
CA GLY A 108 -3.82 7.61 0.08
C GLY A 108 -4.62 7.85 1.37
N GLY A 109 -5.84 7.32 1.44
CA GLY A 109 -6.74 7.47 2.59
C GLY A 109 -6.24 6.84 3.89
N ASN A 110 -5.26 5.94 3.82
CA ASN A 110 -4.68 5.29 5.00
C ASN A 110 -3.51 6.08 5.64
N ILE A 111 -2.91 7.05 4.95
CA ILE A 111 -1.60 7.64 5.32
C ILE A 111 -1.55 8.11 6.77
N LEU A 112 -2.50 8.94 7.20
CA LEU A 112 -2.51 9.48 8.57
C LEU A 112 -2.78 8.38 9.60
N LEU A 113 -3.61 7.40 9.25
CA LEU A 113 -4.00 6.31 10.14
C LEU A 113 -2.85 5.34 10.42
N ILE A 114 -2.09 4.96 9.38
CA ILE A 114 -0.92 4.08 9.54
C ILE A 114 0.18 4.74 10.37
N GLN A 115 0.38 6.05 10.19
CA GLN A 115 1.36 6.82 10.96
C GLN A 115 0.96 6.92 12.44
N GLN A 116 -0.32 7.17 12.71
CA GLN A 116 -0.85 7.18 14.06
C GLN A 116 -0.69 5.82 14.73
N VAL A 117 -1.10 4.74 14.07
CA VAL A 117 -0.98 3.37 14.60
C VAL A 117 0.48 3.01 14.90
N ALA A 118 1.40 3.30 13.98
CA ALA A 118 2.83 3.04 14.19
C ALA A 118 3.36 3.79 15.42
N ARG A 119 3.01 5.07 15.57
CA ARG A 119 3.40 5.90 16.72
C ARG A 119 2.84 5.34 18.04
N ASP A 120 1.53 5.09 18.07
CA ASP A 120 0.85 4.66 19.30
C ASP A 120 1.35 3.29 19.73
N PHE A 121 1.62 2.40 18.76
CA PHE A 121 2.18 1.08 19.02
C PHE A 121 3.59 1.16 19.65
N VAL A 122 4.49 1.95 19.10
CA VAL A 122 5.86 2.11 19.62
C VAL A 122 5.88 2.72 21.01
N LEU A 123 4.97 3.66 21.31
CA LEU A 123 4.84 4.25 22.65
C LEU A 123 4.42 3.20 23.70
N ALA A 124 3.57 2.26 23.30
CA ALA A 124 3.14 1.16 24.18
C ALA A 124 4.14 -0.01 24.24
N ASN A 125 5.00 -0.15 23.21
CA ASN A 125 5.92 -1.29 23.03
C ASN A 125 7.33 -0.78 22.69
N PRO A 126 8.12 -0.27 23.65
CA PRO A 126 9.38 0.42 23.40
C PRO A 126 10.49 -0.49 22.79
N ASP A 127 10.35 -1.80 22.88
CA ASP A 127 11.27 -2.77 22.26
C ASP A 127 10.99 -3.00 20.77
N ALA A 128 9.85 -2.55 20.26
CA ALA A 128 9.48 -2.67 18.86
C ALA A 128 9.92 -1.42 18.07
N ARG A 129 10.31 -1.64 16.82
CA ARG A 129 10.57 -0.58 15.84
C ARG A 129 9.53 -0.72 14.74
N VAL A 130 8.60 0.21 14.68
CA VAL A 130 7.56 0.23 13.66
C VAL A 130 7.70 1.51 12.82
N ALA A 131 7.79 1.33 11.51
CA ALA A 131 7.75 2.42 10.54
C ALA A 131 6.50 2.27 9.67
N ALA A 132 5.97 3.39 9.19
CA ALA A 132 4.81 3.41 8.30
C ALA A 132 5.02 4.43 7.19
N ALA A 133 4.92 4.01 5.93
CA ALA A 133 5.04 4.89 4.78
C ALA A 133 4.29 4.34 3.57
N ALA A 134 3.88 5.22 2.66
CA ALA A 134 3.41 4.81 1.35
C ALA A 134 4.60 4.42 0.46
N TYR A 135 4.41 3.42 -0.40
CA TYR A 135 5.50 2.93 -1.24
C TYR A 135 6.04 4.01 -2.20
N TRP A 136 5.18 4.90 -2.68
CA TRP A 136 5.59 6.02 -3.54
C TRP A 136 6.40 7.09 -2.78
N ASP A 137 6.17 7.28 -1.48
CA ASP A 137 6.97 8.20 -0.67
C ASP A 137 8.39 7.67 -0.45
N ILE A 138 8.53 6.35 -0.22
CA ILE A 138 9.84 5.69 -0.13
C ILE A 138 10.57 5.76 -1.47
N ALA A 139 9.84 5.55 -2.58
CA ALA A 139 10.41 5.55 -3.91
C ALA A 139 10.61 6.98 -4.51
N ARG A 140 10.14 8.03 -3.84
CA ARG A 140 10.10 9.41 -4.34
C ARG A 140 11.38 9.88 -5.05
N PRO A 141 12.60 9.70 -4.49
CA PRO A 141 13.81 10.16 -5.19
C PRO A 141 14.04 9.49 -6.55
N ARG A 142 13.54 8.27 -6.74
CA ARG A 142 13.61 7.56 -8.01
C ARG A 142 12.49 8.00 -8.95
N LEU A 143 11.30 8.21 -8.42
CA LEU A 143 10.14 8.68 -9.19
C LEU A 143 10.35 10.09 -9.72
N GLU A 144 10.95 10.99 -8.96
CA GLU A 144 11.32 12.34 -9.41
C GLU A 144 12.25 12.31 -10.64
N ALA A 145 13.17 11.36 -10.70
CA ALA A 145 14.02 11.19 -11.87
C ALA A 145 13.22 10.72 -13.12
N VAL A 146 12.18 9.93 -12.93
CA VAL A 146 11.26 9.49 -14.00
C VAL A 146 10.36 10.65 -14.42
N GLU A 147 9.81 11.40 -13.46
CA GLU A 147 8.96 12.57 -13.69
C GLU A 147 9.69 13.68 -14.47
N ALA A 148 10.98 13.89 -14.20
CA ALA A 148 11.81 14.85 -14.95
C ALA A 148 11.89 14.52 -16.46
N ALA A 149 11.79 13.22 -16.80
CA ALA A 149 11.78 12.77 -18.19
C ALA A 149 10.35 12.78 -18.79
N ARG A 150 9.34 12.52 -17.98
CA ARG A 150 7.93 12.49 -18.37
C ARG A 150 7.05 12.85 -17.17
N PRO A 151 6.47 14.06 -17.13
CA PRO A 151 5.63 14.49 -16.03
C PRO A 151 4.43 13.54 -15.83
N VAL A 152 4.34 12.97 -14.63
CA VAL A 152 3.21 12.14 -14.18
C VAL A 152 2.82 12.59 -12.78
N ASN A 153 1.54 12.51 -12.45
CA ASN A 153 1.08 12.80 -11.10
C ASN A 153 1.25 11.55 -10.21
N VAL A 154 2.17 11.59 -9.25
CA VAL A 154 2.48 10.46 -8.36
C VAL A 154 1.99 10.75 -6.93
N PRO A 155 1.17 9.86 -6.35
CA PRO A 155 0.59 8.66 -6.97
C PRO A 155 -0.59 8.99 -7.91
N GLY A 156 -1.26 10.15 -7.73
CA GLY A 156 -2.54 10.44 -8.35
C GLY A 156 -3.65 9.52 -7.85
N HIS A 157 -4.73 9.39 -8.61
CA HIS A 157 -5.81 8.41 -8.38
C HIS A 157 -6.36 7.95 -9.72
N GLY A 158 -6.20 6.65 -10.05
CA GLY A 158 -6.56 6.09 -11.35
C GLY A 158 -5.84 6.72 -12.53
N GLY A 159 -4.74 7.44 -12.27
CA GLY A 159 -3.99 8.20 -13.26
C GLY A 159 -2.89 7.41 -13.97
N ASP A 160 -2.02 8.15 -14.69
CA ASP A 160 -0.96 7.57 -15.52
C ASP A 160 0.00 6.67 -14.74
N PHE A 161 0.35 7.05 -13.51
CA PHE A 161 1.28 6.28 -12.67
C PHE A 161 0.71 4.92 -12.29
N GLU A 162 -0.49 4.89 -11.73
CA GLU A 162 -1.13 3.67 -11.27
C GLU A 162 -1.54 2.77 -12.44
N THR A 163 -2.05 3.37 -13.52
CA THR A 163 -2.38 2.62 -14.75
C THR A 163 -1.12 1.99 -15.38
N ALA A 164 0.00 2.70 -15.41
CA ALA A 164 1.26 2.16 -15.91
C ALA A 164 1.77 0.98 -15.05
N LEU A 165 1.63 1.07 -13.72
CA LEU A 165 1.97 -0.04 -12.84
C LEU A 165 1.08 -1.26 -13.12
N MET A 166 -0.24 -1.07 -13.25
CA MET A 166 -1.15 -2.16 -13.56
C MET A 166 -0.89 -2.78 -14.93
N LEU A 167 -0.61 -1.97 -15.97
CA LEU A 167 -0.23 -2.47 -17.29
C LEU A 167 1.06 -3.32 -17.25
N HIS A 168 1.98 -2.97 -16.36
CA HIS A 168 3.21 -3.74 -16.14
C HIS A 168 2.95 -5.04 -15.37
N LEU A 169 2.09 -5.01 -14.36
CA LEU A 169 1.82 -6.16 -13.49
C LEU A 169 0.88 -7.18 -14.13
N ASP A 170 -0.21 -6.71 -14.72
CA ASP A 170 -1.23 -7.52 -15.36
C ASP A 170 -2.07 -6.67 -16.32
N SER A 171 -1.63 -6.60 -17.57
CA SER A 171 -2.28 -5.80 -18.60
C SER A 171 -3.69 -6.28 -18.96
N GLU A 172 -4.03 -7.54 -18.69
CA GLU A 172 -5.35 -8.10 -18.99
C GLU A 172 -6.45 -7.53 -18.06
N LEU A 173 -6.06 -7.04 -16.89
CA LEU A 173 -6.97 -6.40 -15.95
C LEU A 173 -7.26 -4.92 -16.28
N VAL A 174 -6.49 -4.32 -17.19
CA VAL A 174 -6.68 -2.92 -17.59
C VAL A 174 -7.53 -2.84 -18.85
N ARG A 175 -8.68 -2.20 -18.73
CA ARG A 175 -9.58 -1.93 -19.86
C ARG A 175 -9.07 -0.73 -20.67
N SER A 176 -8.10 -0.97 -21.53
CA SER A 176 -7.43 0.08 -22.32
C SER A 176 -8.38 0.86 -23.23
N ASP A 177 -9.52 0.24 -23.59
CA ASP A 177 -10.61 0.87 -24.35
C ASP A 177 -11.41 1.91 -23.53
N LEU A 178 -11.26 1.90 -22.20
CA LEU A 178 -11.95 2.80 -21.28
C LEU A 178 -11.02 3.84 -20.62
N VAL A 179 -9.74 3.85 -20.96
CA VAL A 179 -8.81 4.86 -20.44
C VAL A 179 -9.29 6.25 -20.87
N PRO A 180 -9.52 7.18 -19.91
CA PRO A 180 -9.96 8.52 -20.26
C PRO A 180 -8.93 9.21 -21.16
N VAL A 181 -9.33 9.61 -22.34
CA VAL A 181 -8.52 10.50 -23.16
C VAL A 181 -8.61 11.89 -22.51
N LYS A 182 -7.47 12.44 -22.10
CA LYS A 182 -7.42 13.84 -21.63
C LYS A 182 -7.82 14.74 -22.79
N ASP A 183 -9.11 15.12 -22.87
CA ASP A 183 -9.50 16.31 -23.59
C ASP A 183 -8.86 17.49 -22.87
N ALA A 184 -8.03 18.26 -23.56
CA ALA A 184 -7.27 19.39 -23.01
C ALA A 184 -8.15 20.51 -22.41
N ASP A 185 -9.49 20.37 -22.43
CA ASP A 185 -10.45 21.43 -22.09
C ASP A 185 -11.52 21.00 -21.04
N ARG A 186 -11.36 19.88 -20.33
CA ARG A 186 -12.31 19.53 -19.26
C ARG A 186 -11.68 19.62 -17.88
N ASP A 187 -11.78 20.82 -17.30
CA ASP A 187 -11.81 21.02 -15.84
C ASP A 187 -13.10 20.36 -15.31
N ASP A 188 -13.10 19.07 -15.02
CA ASP A 188 -14.16 18.45 -14.22
C ASP A 188 -13.80 18.63 -12.74
N PRO A 189 -14.55 19.48 -11.97
CA PRO A 189 -14.25 19.74 -10.56
C PRO A 189 -14.51 18.52 -9.63
N ARG A 190 -14.80 17.32 -10.19
CA ARG A 190 -15.11 16.08 -9.47
C ARG A 190 -14.06 14.98 -9.63
N THR A 191 -12.93 15.25 -10.28
CA THR A 191 -11.78 14.34 -10.38
C THR A 191 -10.60 14.81 -9.53
#